data_9cd6cd29b8218ef6bd235032e4f42ea6
#
_entry.id   9cd6cd29b8218ef6bd235032e4f42ea6
#
_cell.length_a   1.000
_cell.length_b   1.000
_cell.length_c   1.000
_cell.angle_alpha   90.00
_cell.angle_beta   90.00
_cell.angle_gamma   90.00
#
_symmetry.space_group_name_H-M   'P 1'
#
loop_
_entity.id
_entity.type
_entity.pdbx_description
1 polymer ?
#
loop_
_entity_poly.entity_id
_entity_poly.type
_entity_poly.pdbx_seq_one_letter_code
_entity_poly.pdbx_strand_id
1 'polypeptide(L)' 'MDDLKSFTYVLAVAECKSISKAAELLYISQPSLSRFISSLEQELGILLFERKSNGINLTEAGEIYVAYGKEIKRL' A
#
# COMPACT_ATOMS: atom_id res chain seq x y z
N MET A 1 5.24 13.10 -4.21
CA MET A 1 5.31 12.02 -3.21
C MET A 1 6.48 11.11 -3.56
N ASP A 2 7.19 10.62 -2.55
CA ASP A 2 8.35 9.74 -2.76
C ASP A 2 7.89 8.38 -3.27
N ASP A 3 8.26 8.04 -4.51
CA ASP A 3 7.80 6.81 -5.14
C ASP A 3 8.28 5.54 -4.42
N LEU A 4 9.50 5.55 -3.93
CA LEU A 4 10.04 4.40 -3.19
C LEU A 4 9.31 4.22 -1.87
N LYS A 5 9.05 5.30 -1.15
CA LYS A 5 8.31 5.26 0.11
C LYS A 5 6.89 4.77 -0.12
N SER A 6 6.25 5.29 -1.17
CA SER A 6 4.88 4.88 -1.51
C SER A 6 4.81 3.38 -1.81
N PHE A 7 5.74 2.88 -2.62
CA PHE A 7 5.80 1.46 -2.94
C PHE A 7 6.03 0.63 -1.68
N THR A 8 6.98 1.05 -0.83
CA THR A 8 7.30 0.32 0.40
C THR A 8 6.08 0.20 1.29
N TYR A 9 5.33 1.30 1.45
CA TYR A 9 4.14 1.30 2.30
C TYR A 9 3.02 0.44 1.72
N VAL A 10 2.78 0.55 0.42
CA VAL A 10 1.76 -0.27 -0.25
C VAL A 10 2.11 -1.76 -0.13
N LEU A 11 3.37 -2.10 -0.36
CA LEU A 11 3.81 -3.49 -0.28
C LEU A 11 3.63 -4.05 1.13
N ALA A 12 3.97 -3.28 2.16
CA ALA A 12 3.80 -3.71 3.54
C ALA A 12 2.35 -4.02 3.86
N VAL A 13 1.42 -3.13 3.45
CA VAL A 13 0.00 -3.34 3.68
C VAL A 13 -0.50 -4.58 2.92
N ALA A 14 -0.04 -4.74 1.69
CA ALA A 14 -0.44 -5.88 0.87
C ALA A 14 0.02 -7.21 1.49
N GLU A 15 1.25 -7.25 1.97
CA GLU A 15 1.81 -8.47 2.56
C GLU A 15 1.18 -8.80 3.90
N CYS A 16 0.91 -7.78 4.72
CA CYS A 16 0.31 -7.99 6.03
C CYS A 16 -1.20 -8.22 5.97
N LYS A 17 -1.85 -7.79 4.90
CA LYS A 17 -3.30 -7.78 4.77
C LYS A 17 -3.98 -7.06 5.93
N SER A 18 -3.29 -6.10 6.51
CA SER A 18 -3.72 -5.37 7.69
C SER A 18 -2.97 -4.05 7.77
N ILE A 19 -3.72 -2.96 7.93
CA ILE A 19 -3.10 -1.64 8.11
C ILE A 19 -2.40 -1.57 9.46
N SER A 20 -3.02 -2.14 10.51
CA SER A 20 -2.43 -2.13 11.85
C SER A 20 -1.08 -2.84 11.88
N LYS A 21 -1.01 -4.04 11.30
CA LYS A 21 0.24 -4.80 11.30
C LYS A 21 1.29 -4.14 10.45
N ALA A 22 0.90 -3.60 9.30
CA ALA A 22 1.84 -2.90 8.43
C ALA A 22 2.41 -1.68 9.13
N ALA A 23 1.57 -0.93 9.86
CA ALA A 23 2.03 0.25 10.59
C ALA A 23 3.06 -0.13 11.64
N GLU A 24 2.86 -1.26 12.34
CA GLU A 24 3.84 -1.76 13.30
C GLU A 24 5.18 -2.05 12.63
N LEU A 25 5.14 -2.74 11.50
CA LEU A 25 6.37 -3.07 10.74
C LEU A 25 7.10 -1.81 10.29
N LEU A 26 6.35 -0.78 9.93
CA LEU A 26 6.92 0.45 9.40
C LEU A 26 7.27 1.47 10.50
N TYR A 27 6.98 1.13 11.75
CA TYR A 27 7.23 2.01 12.91
C TYR A 27 6.52 3.34 12.79
N ILE A 28 5.27 3.32 12.30
CA ILE A 28 4.42 4.52 12.22
C ILE A 28 3.06 4.20 12.81
N SER A 29 2.28 5.25 13.11
CA SER A 29 0.95 5.06 13.65
C SER A 29 0.00 4.57 12.56
N GLN A 30 -1.03 3.83 12.97
CA GLN A 30 -2.04 3.36 12.03
C GLN A 30 -2.76 4.51 11.31
N PRO A 31 -3.19 5.58 12.02
CA PRO A 31 -3.82 6.70 11.31
C PRO A 31 -2.89 7.35 10.28
N SER A 32 -1.59 7.44 10.58
CA SER A 32 -0.64 7.99 9.62
C SER A 32 -0.56 7.14 8.36
N LEU A 33 -0.49 5.82 8.54
CA LEU A 33 -0.44 4.93 7.39
C LEU A 33 -1.74 4.99 6.59
N SER A 34 -2.89 4.98 7.27
CA SER A 34 -4.19 5.08 6.59
C SER A 34 -4.28 6.34 5.75
N ARG A 35 -3.86 7.48 6.32
CA ARG A 35 -3.88 8.76 5.60
C ARG A 35 -2.93 8.74 4.40
N PHE A 36 -1.76 8.12 4.58
CA PHE A 36 -0.79 8.03 3.49
C PHE A 36 -1.38 7.25 2.31
N ILE A 37 -1.97 6.08 2.60
CA ILE A 37 -2.57 5.25 1.55
C ILE A 37 -3.72 5.99 0.86
N SER A 38 -4.60 6.64 1.63
CA SER A 38 -5.72 7.39 1.05
C SER A 38 -5.24 8.52 0.16
N SER A 39 -4.20 9.25 0.61
CA SER A 39 -3.64 10.34 -0.18
C SER A 39 -3.03 9.83 -1.49
N LEU A 40 -2.34 8.70 -1.42
CA LEU A 40 -1.75 8.09 -2.60
C LEU A 40 -2.84 7.67 -3.60
N GLU A 41 -3.91 7.04 -3.09
CA GLU A 41 -5.01 6.64 -3.95
C GLU A 41 -5.67 7.84 -4.63
N GLN A 42 -5.84 8.93 -3.88
CA GLN A 42 -6.40 10.16 -4.45
C GLN A 42 -5.50 10.74 -5.53
N GLU A 43 -4.20 10.76 -5.27
CA GLU A 43 -3.23 11.27 -6.23
C GLU A 43 -3.22 10.45 -7.52
N LEU A 44 -3.31 9.12 -7.40
CA LEU A 44 -3.30 8.23 -8.54
C LEU A 44 -4.66 8.14 -9.23
N GLY A 45 -5.73 8.52 -8.53
CA GLY A 45 -7.08 8.42 -9.07
C GLY A 45 -7.60 6.99 -9.15
N ILE A 46 -7.03 6.07 -8.38
CA ILE A 46 -7.44 4.67 -8.34
C ILE A 46 -7.38 4.15 -6.92
N LEU A 47 -8.17 3.12 -6.64
CA LEU A 47 -8.09 2.42 -5.36
C LEU A 47 -7.07 1.30 -5.49
N LEU A 48 -6.16 1.22 -4.54
CA LEU A 48 -5.14 0.18 -4.51
C LEU A 48 -5.57 -1.00 -3.64
N PHE A 49 -6.47 -0.75 -2.70
CA PHE A 49 -6.89 -1.77 -1.74
C PHE A 49 -8.41 -1.87 -1.65
N GLU A 50 -8.88 -3.06 -1.31
CA GLU A 50 -10.28 -3.31 -1.03
C GLU A 50 -10.38 -4.19 0.20
N ARG A 51 -11.49 -4.06 0.93
CA ARG A 51 -11.71 -4.81 2.16
C ARG A 51 -12.49 -6.08 1.85
N LYS A 52 -11.96 -7.23 2.28
CA LYS A 52 -12.62 -8.51 2.12
C LYS A 52 -12.67 -9.22 3.47
N SER A 53 -13.34 -10.37 3.51
CA SER A 53 -13.49 -11.13 4.76
C SER A 53 -12.17 -11.54 5.38
N ASN A 54 -11.13 -11.75 4.57
CA ASN A 54 -9.81 -12.15 5.06
C ASN A 54 -8.88 -10.95 5.33
N GLY A 55 -9.43 -9.74 5.31
CA GLY A 55 -8.65 -8.53 5.58
C GLY A 55 -8.60 -7.60 4.39
N ILE A 56 -7.53 -6.82 4.32
CA ILE A 56 -7.32 -5.87 3.23
C ILE A 56 -6.54 -6.56 2.12
N ASN A 57 -7.02 -6.43 0.88
CA ASN A 57 -6.40 -7.05 -0.29
C ASN A 57 -6.17 -6.02 -1.37
N LEU A 58 -5.25 -6.30 -2.29
CA LEU A 58 -5.01 -5.42 -3.42
C LEU A 58 -6.17 -5.52 -4.41
N THR A 59 -6.55 -4.40 -4.99
CA THR A 59 -7.41 -4.38 -6.16
C THR A 59 -6.58 -4.80 -7.36
N GLU A 60 -7.22 -4.97 -8.51
CA GLU A 60 -6.48 -5.22 -9.75
C GLU A 60 -5.46 -4.11 -10.00
N ALA A 61 -5.88 -2.85 -9.83
CA ALA A 61 -4.97 -1.72 -9.98
C ALA A 61 -3.82 -1.80 -8.97
N GLY A 62 -4.11 -2.21 -7.74
CA GLY A 62 -3.09 -2.39 -6.71
C GLY A 62 -2.08 -3.46 -7.09
N GLU A 63 -2.54 -4.56 -7.67
CA GLU A 63 -1.66 -5.62 -8.13
C GLU A 63 -0.71 -5.13 -9.23
N ILE A 64 -1.24 -4.34 -10.16
CA ILE A 64 -0.42 -3.75 -11.21
C ILE A 64 0.60 -2.80 -10.62
N TYR A 65 0.19 -1.97 -9.66
CA TYR A 65 1.07 -1.03 -8.98
C TYR A 65 2.25 -1.75 -8.33
N VAL A 66 1.96 -2.82 -7.58
CA VAL A 66 2.99 -3.58 -6.87
C VAL A 66 3.92 -4.28 -7.85
N ALA A 67 3.37 -4.87 -8.91
CA ALA A 67 4.18 -5.56 -9.91
C ALA A 67 5.16 -4.59 -10.60
N TYR A 68 4.67 -3.39 -10.94
CA TYR A 68 5.49 -2.34 -11.55
C TYR A 68 6.58 -1.88 -10.61
N GLY A 69 6.22 -1.67 -9.34
CA GLY A 69 7.18 -1.23 -8.33
C GLY A 69 8.30 -2.23 -8.11
N LYS A 70 7.97 -3.52 -8.11
CA LYS A 70 8.98 -4.57 -7.97
C LYS A 70 9.93 -4.58 -9.15
N GLU A 71 9.42 -4.36 -10.35
CA GLU A 71 10.25 -4.34 -11.55
C GLU A 71 11.24 -3.18 -11.51
N ILE A 72 10.77 -2.00 -11.13
CA ILE A 72 11.62 -0.82 -11.01
C ILE A 72 12.69 -1.03 -9.93
N LYS A 73 12.32 -1.63 -8.81
CA LYS A 73 13.25 -1.85 -7.70
C LYS A 73 14.38 -2.81 -8.06
N ARG A 74 14.14 -3.72 -9.00
CA ARG A 74 15.17 -4.67 -9.44
C ARG A 74 16.25 -4.01 -10.28
N LEU A 75 15.96 -2.88 -10.89
CA LEU A 75 16.93 -2.16 -11.71
C LEU A 75 17.93 -1.42 -10.83
#